data_d4136a141ab166e91c4efe2095c7c940
#
_entry.id   d4136a141ab166e91c4efe2095c7c940
#
_cell.length_a   1.000
_cell.length_b   1.000
_cell.length_c   1.000
_cell.angle_alpha   90.00
_cell.angle_beta   90.00
_cell.angle_gamma   90.00
#
_symmetry.space_group_name_H-M   'P 1'
#
loop_
_entity.id
_entity.type
_entity.pdbx_description
1 polymer ?
#
loop_
_entity_poly.entity_id
_entity_poly.type
_entity_poly.pdbx_seq_one_letter_code
_entity_poly.pdbx_strand_id
1 'polypeptide(L)'
;MRLDHVSYVTSHDQLADTVQRLGSRLGSTFVDGGVHPRFGTRNFTLPLQNGQYIEVVCPLDHPATEQTPWGKAVSKKAQEGGGWLTWVFATEDIAKIEEKFGRNAIEGHRTRPDGSDLKWKQIGVNEITDSRELPFFIQWLTADHPSQDGKAVAAIEKITIADTDHLADSWFKTEILDGLKGADIEFIDPSTNDGEYGIVAVQLTTPTGSVVLD
;
A
#
# COMPACT_ATOMS: atom_id res chain seq x y z
N MET A 1 -13.62 5.79 7.32
CA MET A 1 -12.30 5.27 6.91
C MET A 1 -12.51 4.33 5.72
N ARG A 2 -11.58 4.23 4.78
CA ARG A 2 -11.68 3.36 3.61
C ARG A 2 -10.32 2.74 3.28
N LEU A 3 -10.32 1.56 2.69
CA LEU A 3 -9.12 1.02 2.07
C LEU A 3 -8.71 1.96 0.93
N ASP A 4 -7.46 2.40 0.95
CA ASP A 4 -6.93 3.37 0.00
C ASP A 4 -6.11 2.69 -1.11
N HIS A 5 -5.12 1.91 -0.69
CA HIS A 5 -4.29 1.17 -1.62
C HIS A 5 -3.59 -0.02 -0.97
N VAL A 6 -2.98 -0.82 -1.81
CA VAL A 6 -2.05 -1.88 -1.43
C VAL A 6 -0.71 -1.60 -2.11
N SER A 7 0.41 -1.83 -1.40
CA SER A 7 1.76 -1.56 -1.89
C SER A 7 2.51 -2.85 -2.16
N TYR A 8 2.99 -2.98 -3.40
CA TYR A 8 3.87 -4.05 -3.88
C TYR A 8 5.28 -3.50 -4.06
N VAL A 9 6.26 -4.15 -3.48
CA VAL A 9 7.67 -3.73 -3.57
C VAL A 9 8.39 -4.52 -4.64
N THR A 10 9.30 -3.85 -5.33
CA THR A 10 10.26 -4.47 -6.26
C THR A 10 11.61 -3.76 -6.14
N SER A 11 12.67 -4.36 -6.64
CA SER A 11 13.95 -3.67 -6.81
C SER A 11 13.87 -2.64 -7.95
N HIS A 12 14.79 -1.68 -7.95
CA HIS A 12 14.79 -0.61 -8.95
C HIS A 12 15.01 -1.14 -10.39
N ASP A 13 15.85 -2.15 -10.54
CA ASP A 13 16.14 -2.79 -11.82
C ASP A 13 14.98 -3.64 -12.36
N GLN A 14 14.14 -4.20 -11.48
CA GLN A 14 12.96 -5.00 -11.86
C GLN A 14 11.66 -4.17 -11.96
N LEU A 15 11.71 -2.86 -11.72
CA LEU A 15 10.52 -2.02 -11.65
C LEU A 15 9.69 -2.06 -12.94
N ALA A 16 10.33 -1.90 -14.09
CA ALA A 16 9.64 -1.89 -15.39
C ALA A 16 8.97 -3.24 -15.70
N ASP A 17 9.67 -4.34 -15.44
CA ASP A 17 9.15 -5.70 -15.68
C ASP A 17 8.00 -6.02 -14.73
N THR A 18 8.10 -5.63 -13.47
CA THR A 18 7.03 -5.81 -12.47
C THR A 18 5.77 -5.03 -12.86
N VAL A 19 5.92 -3.77 -13.21
CA VAL A 19 4.80 -2.90 -13.66
C VAL A 19 4.14 -3.48 -14.92
N GLN A 20 4.92 -3.93 -15.90
CA GLN A 20 4.39 -4.54 -17.12
C GLN A 20 3.67 -5.87 -16.81
N ARG A 21 4.26 -6.72 -16.01
CA ARG A 21 3.70 -8.02 -15.63
C ARG A 21 2.36 -7.89 -14.91
N LEU A 22 2.31 -7.05 -13.86
CA LEU A 22 1.09 -6.84 -13.08
C LEU A 22 0.01 -6.14 -13.93
N GLY A 23 0.38 -5.12 -14.71
CA GLY A 23 -0.55 -4.41 -15.60
C GLY A 23 -1.15 -5.35 -16.65
N SER A 24 -0.35 -6.22 -17.25
CA SER A 24 -0.82 -7.21 -18.23
C SER A 24 -1.81 -8.21 -17.63
N ARG A 25 -1.56 -8.68 -16.40
CA ARG A 25 -2.48 -9.60 -15.68
C ARG A 25 -3.83 -8.94 -15.40
N LEU A 26 -3.85 -7.63 -15.16
CA LEU A 26 -5.06 -6.87 -14.83
C LEU A 26 -5.74 -6.24 -16.06
N GLY A 27 -5.13 -6.34 -17.24
CA GLY A 27 -5.61 -5.65 -18.45
C GLY A 27 -5.62 -4.14 -18.32
N SER A 28 -4.68 -3.57 -17.55
CA SER A 28 -4.59 -2.14 -17.26
C SER A 28 -3.15 -1.67 -17.26
N THR A 29 -2.94 -0.35 -17.25
CA THR A 29 -1.61 0.26 -17.33
C THR A 29 -1.33 1.06 -16.07
N PHE A 30 -0.17 0.83 -15.48
CA PHE A 30 0.35 1.67 -14.41
C PHE A 30 0.77 3.03 -14.95
N VAL A 31 0.57 4.05 -14.14
CA VAL A 31 1.01 5.43 -14.38
C VAL A 31 2.24 5.73 -13.55
N ASP A 32 3.22 6.42 -14.11
CA ASP A 32 4.39 6.87 -13.35
C ASP A 32 3.94 7.83 -12.25
N GLY A 33 4.04 7.41 -11.02
CA GLY A 33 3.67 8.20 -9.85
C GLY A 33 4.72 9.22 -9.45
N GLY A 34 5.97 9.05 -9.89
CA GLY A 34 7.08 9.91 -9.57
C GLY A 34 7.89 9.46 -8.36
N VAL A 35 8.47 10.42 -7.67
CA VAL A 35 9.39 10.17 -6.55
C VAL A 35 8.83 10.67 -5.22
N HIS A 36 9.21 9.99 -4.15
CA HIS A 36 9.00 10.42 -2.77
C HIS A 36 10.32 10.95 -2.20
N PRO A 37 10.64 12.24 -2.37
CA PRO A 37 11.97 12.77 -2.06
C PRO A 37 12.36 12.58 -0.59
N ARG A 38 11.37 12.72 0.31
CA ARG A 38 11.57 12.54 1.75
C ARG A 38 11.94 11.12 2.14
N PHE A 39 11.47 10.13 1.38
CA PHE A 39 11.58 8.71 1.72
C PHE A 39 12.61 7.96 0.88
N GLY A 40 13.16 8.57 -0.17
CA GLY A 40 14.09 7.93 -1.07
C GLY A 40 13.49 6.77 -1.86
N THR A 41 12.25 6.88 -2.27
CA THR A 41 11.54 5.86 -3.05
C THR A 41 10.88 6.48 -4.28
N ARG A 42 10.54 5.65 -5.27
CA ARG A 42 9.66 6.04 -6.39
C ARG A 42 8.59 4.97 -6.60
N ASN A 43 7.49 5.36 -7.21
CA ASN A 43 6.41 4.43 -7.48
C ASN A 43 5.79 4.57 -8.87
N PHE A 44 5.05 3.52 -9.22
CA PHE A 44 4.01 3.51 -10.24
C PHE A 44 2.69 3.16 -9.59
N THR A 45 1.60 3.75 -10.06
CA THR A 45 0.25 3.53 -9.51
C THR A 45 -0.69 3.02 -10.59
N LEU A 46 -1.54 2.06 -10.24
CA LEU A 46 -2.59 1.55 -11.09
C LEU A 46 -3.94 1.88 -10.46
N PRO A 47 -4.71 2.80 -11.05
CA PRO A 47 -6.03 3.18 -10.58
C PRO A 47 -6.98 1.99 -10.54
N LEU A 48 -7.74 1.87 -9.46
CA LEU A 48 -8.79 0.88 -9.27
C LEU A 48 -10.14 1.56 -9.03
N GLN A 49 -11.21 0.80 -9.17
CA GLN A 49 -12.54 1.24 -8.78
C GLN A 49 -12.60 1.54 -7.28
N ASN A 50 -13.69 2.15 -6.83
CA ASN A 50 -13.93 2.52 -5.43
C ASN A 50 -12.91 3.54 -4.86
N GLY A 51 -12.22 4.30 -5.70
CA GLY A 51 -11.23 5.28 -5.26
C GLY A 51 -9.95 4.64 -4.68
N GLN A 52 -9.64 3.43 -5.09
CA GLN A 52 -8.48 2.65 -4.66
C GLN A 52 -7.39 2.63 -5.73
N TYR A 53 -6.18 2.16 -5.37
CA TYR A 53 -5.13 1.90 -6.34
C TYR A 53 -4.15 0.83 -5.86
N ILE A 54 -3.39 0.26 -6.78
CA ILE A 54 -2.19 -0.52 -6.47
C ILE A 54 -0.99 0.40 -6.63
N GLU A 55 -0.10 0.40 -5.64
CA GLU A 55 1.21 1.01 -5.72
C GLU A 55 2.27 -0.06 -5.98
N VAL A 56 3.09 0.13 -7.01
CA VAL A 56 4.37 -0.59 -7.16
C VAL A 56 5.48 0.38 -6.81
N VAL A 57 6.21 0.09 -5.74
CA VAL A 57 7.23 0.99 -5.20
C VAL A 57 8.60 0.31 -5.16
N CYS A 58 9.66 1.08 -5.42
CA CYS A 58 11.04 0.63 -5.28
C CYS A 58 11.89 1.63 -4.50
N PRO A 59 12.96 1.16 -3.82
CA PRO A 59 13.92 2.05 -3.20
C PRO A 59 14.78 2.73 -4.26
N LEU A 60 15.23 3.94 -3.97
CA LEU A 60 16.24 4.66 -4.74
C LEU A 60 17.61 4.55 -4.05
N ASP A 61 18.67 4.69 -4.81
CA ASP A 61 20.02 4.91 -4.25
C ASP A 61 20.12 6.37 -3.74
N HIS A 62 19.54 6.59 -2.58
CA HIS A 62 19.44 7.91 -1.96
C HIS A 62 19.52 7.80 -0.43
N PRO A 63 20.23 8.71 0.26
CA PRO A 63 20.38 8.66 1.73
C PRO A 63 19.06 8.61 2.50
N ALA A 64 17.99 9.23 2.01
CA ALA A 64 16.68 9.22 2.66
C ALA A 64 16.08 7.81 2.76
N THR A 65 16.45 6.89 1.86
CA THR A 65 16.01 5.48 1.89
C THR A 65 16.40 4.82 3.21
N GLU A 66 17.63 5.05 3.67
CA GLU A 66 18.15 4.45 4.90
C GLU A 66 17.86 5.29 6.15
N GLN A 67 17.29 6.48 6.00
CA GLN A 67 17.04 7.39 7.12
C GLN A 67 15.58 7.43 7.57
N THR A 68 14.67 6.86 6.79
CA THR A 68 13.23 6.89 7.08
C THR A 68 12.65 5.50 7.26
N PRO A 69 11.64 5.31 8.13
CA PRO A 69 10.98 4.02 8.31
C PRO A 69 10.42 3.45 7.00
N TRP A 70 9.75 4.27 6.18
CA TRP A 70 9.23 3.85 4.90
C TRP A 70 10.32 3.40 3.93
N GLY A 71 11.37 4.21 3.76
CA GLY A 71 12.51 3.86 2.90
C GLY A 71 13.15 2.53 3.32
N LYS A 72 13.38 2.35 4.63
CA LYS A 72 13.93 1.09 5.19
C LYS A 72 13.03 -0.11 4.92
N ALA A 73 11.71 0.03 5.15
CA ALA A 73 10.75 -1.06 4.91
C ALA A 73 10.74 -1.48 3.43
N VAL A 74 10.72 -0.51 2.52
CA VAL A 74 10.77 -0.76 1.07
C VAL A 74 12.13 -1.37 0.67
N SER A 75 13.25 -0.84 1.17
CA SER A 75 14.60 -1.37 0.87
C SER A 75 14.76 -2.81 1.35
N LYS A 76 14.35 -3.10 2.59
CA LYS A 76 14.39 -4.44 3.17
C LYS A 76 13.54 -5.43 2.34
N LYS A 77 12.29 -5.07 2.03
CA LYS A 77 11.42 -5.94 1.24
C LYS A 77 11.96 -6.19 -0.18
N ALA A 78 12.55 -5.18 -0.82
CA ALA A 78 13.20 -5.33 -2.12
C ALA A 78 14.38 -6.30 -2.08
N GLN A 79 15.21 -6.26 -1.02
CA GLN A 79 16.34 -7.18 -0.80
C GLN A 79 15.88 -8.62 -0.53
N GLU A 80 14.70 -8.81 0.02
CA GLU A 80 14.06 -10.12 0.25
C GLU A 80 13.38 -10.70 -1.00
N GLY A 81 13.46 -10.02 -2.15
CA GLY A 81 12.86 -10.47 -3.42
C GLY A 81 11.58 -9.73 -3.82
N GLY A 82 11.16 -8.74 -3.06
CA GLY A 82 9.96 -7.94 -3.34
C GLY A 82 8.67 -8.61 -2.87
N GLY A 83 7.54 -8.23 -3.50
CA GLY A 83 6.21 -8.72 -3.14
C GLY A 83 5.37 -7.72 -2.36
N TRP A 84 4.25 -8.17 -1.84
CA TRP A 84 3.35 -7.33 -1.05
C TRP A 84 4.02 -6.86 0.23
N LEU A 85 3.90 -5.56 0.53
CA LEU A 85 4.48 -4.96 1.73
C LEU A 85 3.40 -4.60 2.75
N THR A 86 2.35 -3.91 2.33
CA THR A 86 1.36 -3.35 3.25
C THR A 86 0.06 -2.95 2.55
N TRP A 87 -0.95 -2.72 3.34
CA TRP A 87 -2.23 -2.13 2.96
C TRP A 87 -2.45 -0.82 3.72
N VAL A 88 -3.20 0.10 3.14
CA VAL A 88 -3.27 1.48 3.61
C VAL A 88 -4.71 1.95 3.70
N PHE A 89 -5.05 2.57 4.81
CA PHE A 89 -6.35 3.17 5.03
C PHE A 89 -6.30 4.69 4.96
N ALA A 90 -7.21 5.28 4.18
CA ALA A 90 -7.41 6.72 4.19
C ALA A 90 -8.47 7.13 5.23
N THR A 91 -8.19 8.22 5.90
CA THR A 91 -9.11 8.89 6.84
C THR A 91 -9.23 10.37 6.51
N GLU A 92 -10.38 10.98 6.84
CA GLU A 92 -10.56 12.43 6.75
C GLU A 92 -10.06 13.15 8.02
N ASP A 93 -9.86 12.39 9.12
CA ASP A 93 -9.43 12.91 10.42
C ASP A 93 -8.35 12.01 11.01
N ILE A 94 -7.08 12.35 10.72
CA ILE A 94 -5.95 11.57 11.21
C ILE A 94 -5.69 11.80 12.71
N ALA A 95 -6.23 12.88 13.30
CA ALA A 95 -6.02 13.17 14.71
C ALA A 95 -6.56 12.06 15.63
N LYS A 96 -7.64 11.40 15.22
CA LYS A 96 -8.18 10.23 15.96
C LYS A 96 -7.21 9.04 15.97
N ILE A 97 -6.44 8.89 14.89
CA ILE A 97 -5.43 7.84 14.80
C ILE A 97 -4.18 8.25 15.59
N GLU A 98 -3.80 9.53 15.58
CA GLU A 98 -2.71 10.07 16.40
C GLU A 98 -2.95 9.81 17.88
N GLU A 99 -4.19 9.97 18.37
CA GLU A 99 -4.56 9.63 19.75
C GLU A 99 -4.33 8.15 20.07
N LYS A 100 -4.73 7.23 19.15
CA LYS A 100 -4.53 5.78 19.32
C LYS A 100 -3.06 5.40 19.38
N PHE A 101 -2.23 6.03 18.55
CA PHE A 101 -0.79 5.77 18.49
C PHE A 101 0.04 6.56 19.51
N GLY A 102 -0.56 7.53 20.20
CA GLY A 102 0.13 8.40 21.18
C GLY A 102 1.25 9.25 20.56
N ARG A 103 1.19 9.53 19.27
CA ARG A 103 2.18 10.32 18.54
C ARG A 103 1.57 11.01 17.32
N ASN A 104 2.27 12.02 16.80
CA ASN A 104 1.82 12.76 15.63
C ASN A 104 2.13 11.99 14.34
N ALA A 105 1.24 12.14 13.37
CA ALA A 105 1.47 11.74 11.99
C ALA A 105 2.59 12.60 11.37
N ILE A 106 3.28 12.03 10.38
CA ILE A 106 4.31 12.73 9.63
C ILE A 106 3.79 13.12 8.26
N GLU A 107 4.24 14.26 7.76
CA GLU A 107 3.93 14.69 6.39
C GLU A 107 4.79 13.94 5.39
N GLY A 108 4.16 13.54 4.29
CA GLY A 108 4.80 13.00 3.10
C GLY A 108 4.36 13.77 1.86
N HIS A 109 5.16 13.68 0.82
CA HIS A 109 4.79 14.16 -0.50
C HIS A 109 5.43 13.30 -1.59
N ARG A 110 4.84 13.34 -2.76
CA ARG A 110 5.30 12.72 -3.98
C ARG A 110 5.30 13.76 -5.09
N THR A 111 6.44 13.90 -5.75
CA THR A 111 6.55 14.77 -6.92
C THR A 111 6.29 13.94 -8.17
N ARG A 112 5.25 14.29 -8.92
CA ARG A 112 4.89 13.67 -10.20
C ARG A 112 5.87 14.07 -11.31
N PRO A 113 5.90 13.33 -12.44
CA PRO A 113 6.74 13.68 -13.60
C PRO A 113 6.45 15.07 -14.19
N ASP A 114 5.24 15.59 -14.05
CA ASP A 114 4.85 16.93 -14.48
C ASP A 114 5.27 18.05 -13.50
N GLY A 115 5.89 17.68 -12.37
CA GLY A 115 6.34 18.59 -11.33
C GLY A 115 5.27 18.94 -10.28
N SER A 116 4.05 18.45 -10.40
CA SER A 116 3.02 18.63 -9.38
C SER A 116 3.28 17.74 -8.16
N ASP A 117 2.87 18.21 -6.97
CA ASP A 117 3.01 17.44 -5.73
C ASP A 117 1.66 16.92 -5.23
N LEU A 118 1.64 15.64 -4.85
CA LEU A 118 0.65 15.07 -3.93
C LEU A 118 1.18 15.12 -2.50
N LYS A 119 0.34 15.54 -1.57
CA LYS A 119 0.72 15.69 -0.15
C LYS A 119 -0.25 14.93 0.75
N TRP A 120 0.29 14.34 1.81
CA TRP A 120 -0.49 13.61 2.81
C TRP A 120 0.16 13.68 4.19
N LYS A 121 -0.58 13.29 5.21
CA LYS A 121 -0.05 12.87 6.51
C LYS A 121 -0.14 11.37 6.63
N GLN A 122 0.82 10.74 7.33
CA GLN A 122 0.81 9.29 7.54
C GLN A 122 1.23 8.93 8.96
N ILE A 123 0.69 7.80 9.46
CA ILE A 123 1.01 7.22 10.76
C ILE A 123 0.84 5.70 10.70
N GLY A 124 1.64 4.94 11.45
CA GLY A 124 1.65 3.47 11.44
C GLY A 124 2.79 2.86 10.62
N VAL A 125 3.59 3.66 9.91
CA VAL A 125 4.68 3.17 9.06
C VAL A 125 5.84 2.56 9.85
N ASN A 126 6.05 2.97 11.11
CA ASN A 126 7.09 2.38 11.95
C ASN A 126 6.78 0.91 12.26
N GLU A 127 5.51 0.61 12.46
CA GLU A 127 5.02 -0.71 12.87
C GLU A 127 5.17 -1.75 11.76
N ILE A 128 4.94 -1.38 10.49
CA ILE A 128 5.01 -2.33 9.36
C ILE A 128 6.42 -2.91 9.12
N THR A 129 7.46 -2.33 9.73
CA THR A 129 8.82 -2.86 9.62
C THR A 129 8.96 -4.19 10.36
N ASP A 130 8.25 -4.34 11.47
CA ASP A 130 8.30 -5.49 12.36
C ASP A 130 7.02 -6.33 12.35
N SER A 131 5.90 -5.74 11.90
CA SER A 131 4.55 -6.32 11.87
C SER A 131 3.91 -6.07 10.51
N ARG A 132 4.22 -6.93 9.53
CA ARG A 132 3.83 -6.75 8.12
C ARG A 132 2.34 -6.96 7.86
N GLU A 133 1.65 -7.61 8.79
CA GLU A 133 0.20 -7.77 8.78
C GLU A 133 -0.53 -6.45 9.06
N LEU A 134 0.13 -5.51 9.77
CA LEU A 134 -0.46 -4.23 10.13
C LEU A 134 -0.58 -3.29 8.92
N PRO A 135 -1.67 -2.51 8.83
CA PRO A 135 -1.77 -1.40 7.91
C PRO A 135 -1.10 -0.15 8.49
N PHE A 136 -0.92 0.85 7.62
CA PHE A 136 -0.75 2.22 8.08
C PHE A 136 -1.89 3.12 7.57
N PHE A 137 -1.93 4.35 8.06
CA PHE A 137 -3.03 5.28 7.83
C PHE A 137 -2.54 6.56 7.20
N ILE A 138 -3.34 7.10 6.28
CA ILE A 138 -3.05 8.37 5.64
C ILE A 138 -4.26 9.31 5.65
N GLN A 139 -3.97 10.60 5.63
CA GLN A 139 -4.90 11.66 5.30
C GLN A 139 -4.34 12.45 4.13
N TRP A 140 -5.03 12.44 3.00
CA TRP A 140 -4.66 13.25 1.84
C TRP A 140 -4.87 14.73 2.14
N LEU A 141 -3.89 15.56 1.78
CA LEU A 141 -3.92 17.02 1.93
C LEU A 141 -4.17 17.73 0.58
N THR A 142 -4.02 17.01 -0.53
CA THR A 142 -4.33 17.48 -1.88
C THR A 142 -5.66 16.88 -2.33
N ALA A 143 -6.36 17.58 -3.21
CA ALA A 143 -7.61 17.09 -3.81
C ALA A 143 -7.37 15.97 -4.83
N ASP A 144 -6.22 16.03 -5.52
CA ASP A 144 -5.81 15.01 -6.48
C ASP A 144 -5.48 13.70 -5.75
N HIS A 145 -5.81 12.58 -6.40
CA HIS A 145 -5.64 11.25 -5.82
C HIS A 145 -5.17 10.24 -6.88
N PRO A 146 -4.26 9.28 -6.55
CA PRO A 146 -3.74 8.32 -7.54
C PRO A 146 -4.79 7.47 -8.24
N SER A 147 -5.94 7.21 -7.62
CA SER A 147 -7.06 6.50 -8.26
C SER A 147 -7.69 7.27 -9.44
N GLN A 148 -7.34 8.54 -9.63
CA GLN A 148 -7.83 9.41 -10.71
C GLN A 148 -6.81 9.53 -11.85
N ASP A 149 -5.61 8.98 -11.70
CA ASP A 149 -4.49 9.14 -12.65
C ASP A 149 -4.62 8.22 -13.88
N GLY A 150 -5.81 7.71 -14.18
CA GLY A 150 -6.04 6.84 -15.32
C GLY A 150 -7.40 6.14 -15.30
N LYS A 151 -7.53 5.09 -16.11
CA LYS A 151 -8.78 4.33 -16.21
C LYS A 151 -8.80 3.20 -15.19
N ALA A 152 -9.70 3.27 -14.24
CA ALA A 152 -9.96 2.21 -13.27
C ALA A 152 -10.82 1.08 -13.90
N VAL A 153 -10.19 -0.05 -14.24
CA VAL A 153 -10.85 -1.20 -14.88
C VAL A 153 -11.06 -2.38 -13.94
N ALA A 154 -10.33 -2.44 -12.83
CA ALA A 154 -10.39 -3.51 -11.84
C ALA A 154 -10.82 -2.99 -10.47
N ALA A 155 -11.28 -3.88 -9.62
CA ALA A 155 -11.62 -3.60 -8.22
C ALA A 155 -10.95 -4.64 -7.30
N ILE A 156 -10.48 -4.24 -6.13
CA ILE A 156 -10.06 -5.20 -5.10
C ILE A 156 -11.32 -5.92 -4.62
N GLU A 157 -11.30 -7.23 -4.68
CA GLU A 157 -12.36 -8.11 -4.18
C GLU A 157 -12.01 -8.60 -2.78
N LYS A 158 -10.77 -9.12 -2.61
CA LYS A 158 -10.31 -9.71 -1.35
C LYS A 158 -8.81 -9.49 -1.16
N ILE A 159 -8.42 -9.29 0.10
CA ILE A 159 -7.02 -9.32 0.54
C ILE A 159 -6.85 -10.47 1.52
N THR A 160 -5.94 -11.40 1.25
CA THR A 160 -5.58 -12.50 2.15
C THR A 160 -4.34 -12.11 2.94
N ILE A 161 -4.42 -12.16 4.26
CA ILE A 161 -3.37 -11.72 5.20
C ILE A 161 -3.02 -12.87 6.15
N ALA A 162 -1.74 -13.21 6.21
CA ALA A 162 -1.23 -14.15 7.20
C ALA A 162 -1.02 -13.43 8.55
N ASP A 163 -1.79 -13.85 9.57
CA ASP A 163 -1.78 -13.29 10.92
C ASP A 163 -2.33 -14.30 11.94
N THR A 164 -1.73 -14.40 13.13
CA THR A 164 -2.19 -15.31 14.19
C THR A 164 -3.25 -14.70 15.09
N ASP A 165 -3.20 -13.41 15.34
CA ASP A 165 -4.02 -12.72 16.32
C ASP A 165 -5.14 -11.88 15.72
N HIS A 166 -5.31 -11.96 14.40
CA HIS A 166 -6.31 -11.21 13.62
C HIS A 166 -6.28 -9.72 13.93
N LEU A 167 -5.06 -9.16 13.95
CA LEU A 167 -4.83 -7.78 14.32
C LEU A 167 -5.46 -7.52 15.68
N ALA A 168 -4.96 -8.21 16.71
CA ALA A 168 -5.52 -8.41 18.05
C ALA A 168 -5.98 -7.13 18.78
N ASP A 169 -5.74 -5.96 18.23
CA ASP A 169 -6.31 -4.72 18.76
C ASP A 169 -7.80 -4.63 18.43
N SER A 170 -8.61 -4.71 19.43
CA SER A 170 -10.06 -4.66 19.31
C SER A 170 -10.57 -3.39 18.62
N TRP A 171 -9.86 -2.26 18.74
CA TRP A 171 -10.26 -1.03 18.08
C TRP A 171 -10.10 -1.11 16.55
N PHE A 172 -9.03 -1.72 16.07
CA PHE A 172 -8.80 -1.89 14.64
C PHE A 172 -9.90 -2.75 14.02
N LYS A 173 -10.22 -3.88 14.65
CA LYS A 173 -11.28 -4.76 14.19
C LYS A 173 -12.63 -4.03 14.17
N THR A 174 -13.03 -3.45 15.29
CA THR A 174 -14.38 -2.86 15.43
C THR A 174 -14.54 -1.53 14.72
N GLU A 175 -13.53 -0.67 14.71
CA GLU A 175 -13.64 0.67 14.12
C GLU A 175 -13.28 0.70 12.63
N ILE A 176 -12.52 -0.28 12.15
CA ILE A 176 -12.01 -0.30 10.78
C ILE A 176 -12.57 -1.47 9.98
N LEU A 177 -12.31 -2.71 10.40
CA LEU A 177 -12.69 -3.88 9.60
C LEU A 177 -14.19 -4.10 9.56
N ASP A 178 -14.91 -3.95 10.67
CA ASP A 178 -16.37 -4.15 10.71
C ASP A 178 -17.14 -3.14 9.85
N GLY A 179 -16.53 -1.98 9.58
CA GLY A 179 -17.08 -0.94 8.70
C GLY A 179 -16.50 -0.91 7.29
N LEU A 180 -15.58 -1.82 6.96
CA LEU A 180 -14.88 -1.82 5.68
C LEU A 180 -15.85 -2.12 4.53
N LYS A 181 -15.78 -1.28 3.50
CA LYS A 181 -16.53 -1.47 2.25
C LYS A 181 -15.55 -1.56 1.08
N GLY A 182 -15.88 -2.37 0.09
CA GLY A 182 -15.16 -2.44 -1.17
C GLY A 182 -14.00 -3.43 -1.22
N ALA A 183 -13.77 -4.22 -0.17
CA ALA A 183 -12.88 -5.38 -0.19
C ALA A 183 -13.20 -6.30 1.00
N ASP A 184 -13.10 -7.60 0.80
CA ASP A 184 -13.13 -8.60 1.87
C ASP A 184 -11.73 -8.81 2.42
N ILE A 185 -11.60 -9.01 3.74
CA ILE A 185 -10.33 -9.36 4.37
C ILE A 185 -10.43 -10.79 4.90
N GLU A 186 -9.54 -11.64 4.42
CA GLU A 186 -9.40 -13.02 4.87
C GLU A 186 -8.09 -13.18 5.65
N PHE A 187 -8.18 -13.65 6.90
CA PHE A 187 -7.02 -13.98 7.70
C PHE A 187 -6.72 -15.47 7.61
N ILE A 188 -5.45 -15.81 7.44
CA ILE A 188 -4.94 -17.18 7.42
C ILE A 188 -3.81 -17.34 8.42
N ASP A 189 -3.60 -18.58 8.89
CA ASP A 189 -2.49 -18.91 9.78
C ASP A 189 -1.15 -18.77 9.00
N PRO A 190 -0.14 -18.05 9.55
CA PRO A 190 1.17 -17.89 8.91
C PRO A 190 1.86 -19.23 8.60
N SER A 191 1.57 -20.30 9.32
CA SER A 191 2.11 -21.64 9.01
C SER A 191 1.73 -22.14 7.60
N THR A 192 0.65 -21.58 7.02
CA THR A 192 0.23 -21.87 5.63
C THR A 192 0.93 -20.97 4.61
N ASN A 193 1.77 -20.05 5.06
CA ASN A 193 2.55 -19.10 4.27
C ASN A 193 4.04 -19.14 4.68
N ASP A 194 4.62 -20.33 4.79
CA ASP A 194 6.02 -20.56 5.17
C ASP A 194 6.45 -19.85 6.48
N GLY A 195 5.50 -19.51 7.35
CA GLY A 195 5.73 -18.77 8.60
C GLY A 195 5.81 -17.25 8.43
N GLU A 196 5.63 -16.74 7.23
CA GLU A 196 5.70 -15.31 6.93
C GLU A 196 4.37 -14.62 7.20
N TYR A 197 4.44 -13.45 7.87
CA TYR A 197 3.30 -12.56 8.16
C TYR A 197 3.09 -11.52 7.06
N GLY A 198 1.85 -11.01 6.94
CA GLY A 198 1.50 -9.92 6.05
C GLY A 198 0.60 -10.35 4.89
N ILE A 199 0.50 -9.51 3.86
CA ILE A 199 -0.33 -9.79 2.69
C ILE A 199 0.27 -10.95 1.89
N VAL A 200 -0.54 -11.98 1.69
CA VAL A 200 -0.19 -13.17 0.89
C VAL A 200 -0.67 -13.01 -0.54
N ALA A 201 -1.90 -12.49 -0.71
CA ALA A 201 -2.50 -12.33 -2.02
C ALA A 201 -3.53 -11.20 -2.04
N VAL A 202 -3.67 -10.58 -3.21
CA VAL A 202 -4.73 -9.63 -3.51
C VAL A 202 -5.54 -10.17 -4.69
N GLN A 203 -6.81 -10.46 -4.46
CA GLN A 203 -7.75 -10.87 -5.50
C GLN A 203 -8.48 -9.64 -6.03
N LEU A 204 -8.53 -9.53 -7.37
CA LEU A 204 -9.19 -8.43 -8.06
C LEU A 204 -10.20 -8.95 -9.07
N THR A 205 -11.34 -8.28 -9.15
CA THR A 205 -12.29 -8.45 -10.25
C THR A 205 -11.87 -7.56 -11.41
N THR A 206 -11.75 -8.13 -12.59
CA THR A 206 -11.42 -7.43 -13.86
C THR A 206 -12.53 -7.65 -14.89
N PRO A 207 -12.56 -6.90 -16.01
CA PRO A 207 -13.53 -7.15 -17.10
C PRO A 207 -13.47 -8.57 -17.69
N THR A 208 -12.36 -9.27 -17.53
CA THR A 208 -12.14 -10.64 -18.06
C THR A 208 -12.30 -11.73 -17.00
N GLY A 209 -12.61 -11.39 -15.76
CA GLY A 209 -12.79 -12.31 -14.64
C GLY A 209 -11.96 -11.97 -13.44
N SER A 210 -11.90 -12.88 -12.47
CA SER A 210 -11.12 -12.72 -11.25
C SER A 210 -9.64 -13.03 -11.50
N VAL A 211 -8.75 -12.21 -10.93
CA VAL A 211 -7.28 -12.35 -10.98
C VAL A 211 -6.74 -12.29 -9.55
N VAL A 212 -5.93 -13.28 -9.19
CA VAL A 212 -5.20 -13.28 -7.91
C VAL A 212 -3.75 -12.87 -8.17
N LEU A 213 -3.28 -11.85 -7.48
CA LEU A 213 -1.88 -11.43 -7.46
C LEU A 213 -1.26 -11.89 -6.13
N ASP A 214 -0.29 -12.73 -6.21
CA ASP A 214 0.54 -13.31 -5.14
C ASP A 214 1.97 -12.80 -5.18
#